data_158548618234c7e002dce7006a66204f
#
_entry.id   158548618234c7e002dce7006a66204f
#
_cell.length_a   1.000
_cell.length_b   1.000
_cell.length_c   1.000
_cell.angle_alpha   90.00
_cell.angle_beta   90.00
_cell.angle_gamma   90.00
#
_symmetry.space_group_name_H-M   'P 1'
#
loop_
_entity.id
_entity.type
_entity.pdbx_description
1 polymer ?
#
loop_
_entity_poly.entity_id
_entity_poly.type
_entity_poly.pdbx_seq_one_letter_code
_entity_poly.pdbx_strand_id
1 'polypeptide(L)' 'MRPAGGSKRGLVVLEPGDRVNHDKYGLGRVEEVSGMGGESAMSLIDFGSAGRVKLMHNHAPIQKL' A
#
# COMPACT_ATOMS: atom_id res chain seq x y z
N MET A 1 24.60 0.11 -5.03
CA MET A 1 24.15 -0.08 -5.34
C MET A 1 23.16 -0.10 -5.27
N ARG A 2 22.82 -0.18 -5.23
CA ARG A 2 21.95 -0.17 -5.27
C ARG A 2 21.32 -0.90 -4.93
N PRO A 3 21.11 -0.94 -4.63
CA PRO A 3 20.63 -1.61 -4.35
C PRO A 3 19.88 -2.27 -4.32
N ALA A 4 20.27 -2.65 -4.28
CA ALA A 4 19.60 -3.25 -4.39
C ALA A 4 18.53 -3.31 -4.42
N GLY A 5 18.70 -2.75 -4.53
CA GLY A 5 17.64 -2.59 -4.51
C GLY A 5 16.86 -3.30 -4.75
N GLY A 6 16.97 -3.37 -5.27
CA GLY A 6 16.06 -4.02 -5.66
C GLY A 6 15.49 -5.02 -4.93
N SER A 7 16.18 -5.59 -4.27
CA SER A 7 15.66 -6.65 -3.63
C SER A 7 14.46 -6.35 -2.87
N LYS A 8 14.37 -5.22 -2.47
CA LYS A 8 13.28 -4.91 -1.77
C LYS A 8 12.17 -4.64 -2.57
N ARG A 9 12.29 -4.81 -3.82
CA ARG A 9 11.26 -4.57 -4.63
C ARG A 9 10.09 -5.27 -4.16
N GLY A 10 8.97 -4.77 -4.17
CA GLY A 10 7.79 -5.40 -3.72
C GLY A 10 7.36 -5.08 -2.33
N LEU A 11 8.25 -4.57 -1.52
CA LEU A 11 7.85 -4.19 -0.19
C LEU A 11 7.62 -2.70 -0.14
N VAL A 12 6.38 -2.33 0.15
CA VAL A 12 5.97 -0.95 0.22
C VAL A 12 5.69 -0.62 1.68
N VAL A 13 6.21 0.50 2.14
CA VAL A 13 5.93 0.97 3.49
C VAL A 13 4.95 2.11 3.37
N LEU A 14 3.78 1.95 3.95
CA LEU A 14 2.73 2.96 3.91
C LEU A 14 2.49 3.50 5.30
N GLU A 15 2.06 4.74 5.37
CA GLU A 15 1.72 5.39 6.62
C GLU A 15 0.38 6.08 6.46
N PRO A 16 -0.35 6.29 7.54
CA PRO A 16 -1.62 7.01 7.44
C PRO A 16 -1.41 8.38 6.78
N GLY A 17 -2.24 8.70 5.85
CA GLY A 17 -2.14 9.94 5.09
C GLY A 17 -1.46 9.79 3.76
N ASP A 18 -0.78 8.69 3.52
CA ASP A 18 -0.14 8.47 2.23
C ASP A 18 -1.19 8.27 1.15
N ARG A 19 -0.82 8.63 -0.06
CA ARG A 19 -1.70 8.42 -1.20
C ARG A 19 -1.17 7.30 -2.05
N VAL A 20 -2.08 6.53 -2.60
CA VAL A 20 -1.73 5.35 -3.38
C VAL A 20 -2.62 5.27 -4.61
N ASN A 21 -2.20 4.47 -5.56
CA ASN A 21 -3.00 4.17 -6.74
C ASN A 21 -3.10 2.66 -6.86
N HIS A 22 -4.33 2.15 -6.92
CA HIS A 22 -4.60 0.72 -7.04
C HIS A 22 -5.10 0.45 -8.45
N ASP A 23 -4.67 -0.64 -9.06
CA ASP A 23 -5.05 -0.95 -10.43
C ASP A 23 -6.56 -1.08 -10.60
N LYS A 24 -7.24 -1.59 -9.59
CA LYS A 24 -8.67 -1.80 -9.70
C LYS A 24 -9.48 -0.66 -9.10
N TYR A 25 -9.05 -0.16 -7.96
CA TYR A 25 -9.85 0.82 -7.23
C TYR A 25 -9.47 2.27 -7.51
N GLY A 26 -8.33 2.49 -8.15
CA GLY A 26 -7.89 3.84 -8.46
C GLY A 26 -7.19 4.52 -7.30
N LEU A 27 -7.33 5.81 -7.20
CA LEU A 27 -6.63 6.59 -6.20
C LEU A 27 -7.26 6.42 -4.83
N GLY A 28 -6.42 6.30 -3.83
CA GLY A 28 -6.88 6.14 -2.47
C GLY A 28 -5.96 6.81 -1.48
N ARG A 29 -6.41 6.87 -0.24
CA ARG A 29 -5.65 7.47 0.83
C ARG A 29 -5.60 6.49 1.99
N VAL A 30 -4.41 6.26 2.50
CA VAL A 30 -4.22 5.32 3.59
C VAL A 30 -4.76 5.90 4.86
N GLU A 31 -5.61 5.17 5.57
CA GLU A 31 -6.18 5.60 6.84
C GLU A 31 -5.50 4.92 8.01
N GLU A 32 -5.20 3.63 7.89
CA GLU A 32 -4.55 2.90 8.95
C GLU A 32 -3.60 1.89 8.37
N VAL A 33 -2.55 1.59 9.08
CA VAL A 33 -1.61 0.55 8.69
C VAL A 33 -1.39 -0.33 9.92
N SER A 34 -1.39 -1.64 9.72
CA SER A 34 -1.16 -2.58 10.81
C SER A 34 -0.17 -3.63 10.35
N GLY A 35 0.35 -4.36 11.30
CA GLY A 35 1.40 -5.32 11.03
C GLY A 35 2.75 -4.70 11.26
N MET A 36 3.77 -5.49 11.17
CA MET A 36 5.13 -5.05 11.46
C MET A 36 5.89 -4.68 10.20
N GLY A 37 5.21 -4.39 9.15
CA GLY A 37 5.85 -4.19 7.86
C GLY A 37 6.01 -5.52 7.17
N GLY A 38 6.75 -5.56 6.12
CA GLY A 38 6.94 -6.79 5.38
C GLY A 38 5.71 -7.24 4.63
N GLU A 39 5.69 -8.50 4.29
CA GLU A 39 4.67 -9.00 3.38
C GLU A 39 3.30 -9.09 4.00
N SER A 40 3.21 -9.24 5.31
CA SER A 40 1.90 -9.38 5.92
C SER A 40 1.34 -8.06 6.44
N ALA A 41 2.02 -6.96 6.20
CA ALA A 41 1.48 -5.66 6.61
C ALA A 41 0.17 -5.38 5.89
N MET A 42 -0.77 -4.79 6.60
CA MET A 42 -2.08 -4.49 6.03
C MET A 42 -2.36 -3.01 6.15
N SER A 43 -3.19 -2.52 5.26
CA SER A 43 -3.58 -1.12 5.30
C SER A 43 -5.07 -1.01 5.03
N LEU A 44 -5.68 -0.02 5.64
CA LEU A 44 -7.05 0.35 5.37
C LEU A 44 -6.99 1.61 4.52
N ILE A 45 -7.53 1.55 3.35
CA ILE A 45 -7.40 2.64 2.37
C ILE A 45 -8.78 3.08 1.92
N ASP A 46 -8.98 4.39 1.93
CA ASP A 46 -10.21 4.98 1.47
C ASP A 46 -10.06 5.29 -0.01
N PHE A 47 -10.77 4.56 -0.84
CA PHE A 47 -10.73 4.73 -2.29
C PHE A 47 -11.90 5.57 -2.81
N GLY A 48 -12.50 6.36 -1.95
CA GLY A 48 -13.59 7.22 -2.41
C GLY A 48 -14.82 6.43 -2.78
N SER A 49 -15.21 6.46 -4.03
CA SER A 49 -16.44 5.80 -4.44
C SER A 49 -16.37 4.28 -4.27
N ALA A 50 -15.20 3.71 -4.25
CA ALA A 50 -15.09 2.27 -4.01
C ALA A 50 -15.15 1.94 -2.52
N GLY A 51 -15.11 2.96 -1.65
CA GLY A 51 -15.22 2.76 -0.23
C GLY A 51 -13.88 2.43 0.41
N ARG A 52 -13.93 2.02 1.65
CA ARG A 52 -12.73 1.67 2.37
C ARG A 52 -12.45 0.20 2.19
N VAL A 53 -11.21 -0.11 1.85
CA VAL A 53 -10.81 -1.49 1.60
C VAL A 53 -9.58 -1.79 2.44
N LYS A 54 -9.60 -2.92 3.14
CA LYS A 54 -8.46 -3.36 3.91
C LYS A 54 -7.76 -4.43 3.10
N LEU A 55 -6.46 -4.24 2.91
CA LEU A 55 -5.71 -5.17 2.08
C LEU A 55 -4.27 -5.31 2.54
N MET A 56 -3.64 -6.39 2.11
CA MET A 56 -2.20 -6.57 2.32
C MET A 56 -1.52 -5.86 1.18
N HIS A 57 -1.05 -4.64 1.42
CA HIS A 57 -0.59 -3.79 0.33
C HIS A 57 0.65 -4.32 -0.39
N ASN A 58 1.41 -5.21 0.23
CA ASN A 58 2.55 -5.79 -0.46
C ASN A 58 2.17 -6.98 -1.33
N HIS A 59 0.88 -7.36 -1.34
CA HIS A 59 0.37 -8.40 -2.22
C HIS A 59 -0.70 -7.83 -3.16
N ALA A 60 -0.88 -6.55 -3.17
CA ALA A 60 -1.90 -5.89 -3.99
C ALA A 60 -1.23 -5.08 -5.08
N PRO A 61 -1.92 -4.87 -6.21
CA PRO A 61 -1.37 -4.07 -7.31
C PRO A 61 -1.51 -2.58 -6.99
N ILE A 62 -0.70 -2.09 -6.08
CA ILE A 62 -0.80 -0.75 -5.54
C ILE A 62 0.54 -0.04 -5.62
N GLN A 63 0.52 1.23 -5.87
CA GLN A 63 1.71 2.05 -5.94
C GLN A 63 1.55 3.23 -5.01
N LYS A 64 2.60 3.55 -4.28
CA LYS A 64 2.62 4.73 -3.43
C LYS A 64 2.94 5.94 -4.31
N LEU A 65 2.18 6.98 -4.15
CA LEU A 65 2.36 8.21 -4.95
C LEU A 65 3.29 9.21 -4.28
#